data_2d4bf6d8df756ad087aefdf9c91e9da5
#
_entry.id   2d4bf6d8df756ad087aefdf9c91e9da5
#
_cell.length_a   1.000
_cell.length_b   1.000
_cell.length_c   1.000
_cell.angle_alpha   90.00
_cell.angle_beta   90.00
_cell.angle_gamma   90.00
#
_symmetry.space_group_name_H-M   'P 1'
#
loop_
_entity.id
_entity.type
_entity.pdbx_description
1 polymer ?
#
loop_
_entity_poly.entity_id
_entity_poly.type
_entity_poly.pdbx_seq_one_letter_code
_entity_poly.pdbx_strand_id
1 'polypeptide(L)'
;MAIAHASPGEAVDVGPLGSRLPGEKIVALFKSEHLEVIRLVLTAGKSLPPHKVPGEITVQCIEGRIDVTAEGRSHVIGPGQLLYLSGGVTHGVVALEDASALVTIALVK
;
A
#
# COMPACT_ATOMS: atom_id res chain seq x y z
N MET A 1 -3.17 12.09 -16.49
CA MET A 1 -1.73 12.06 -16.81
C MET A 1 -1.08 10.86 -16.16
N ALA A 2 -0.32 10.11 -16.91
CA ALA A 2 0.41 8.99 -16.36
C ALA A 2 1.56 9.49 -15.48
N ILE A 3 1.71 8.88 -14.32
CA ILE A 3 2.83 9.20 -13.43
C ILE A 3 4.00 8.34 -13.87
N ALA A 4 5.14 8.97 -14.14
CA ALA A 4 6.34 8.24 -14.50
C ALA A 4 6.84 7.48 -13.28
N HIS A 5 7.25 6.24 -13.48
CA HIS A 5 7.88 5.47 -12.42
C HIS A 5 9.23 6.10 -12.06
N ALA A 6 9.58 6.01 -10.78
CA ALA A 6 10.87 6.45 -10.31
C ALA A 6 11.96 5.58 -10.90
N SER A 7 13.06 6.20 -11.34
CA SER A 7 14.25 5.51 -11.79
C SER A 7 15.21 5.29 -10.62
N PRO A 8 16.15 4.33 -10.74
CA PRO A 8 17.16 4.16 -9.70
C PRO A 8 17.87 5.47 -9.38
N GLY A 9 17.99 5.77 -8.10
CA GLY A 9 18.62 7.01 -7.64
C GLY A 9 17.71 8.21 -7.53
N GLU A 10 16.45 8.10 -7.94
CA GLU A 10 15.47 9.17 -7.79
C GLU A 10 14.72 9.05 -6.47
N ALA A 11 14.57 10.19 -5.78
CA ALA A 11 13.73 10.24 -4.59
C ALA A 11 12.28 10.47 -4.99
N VAL A 12 11.35 9.80 -4.31
CA VAL A 12 9.91 9.94 -4.51
C VAL A 12 9.31 10.40 -3.19
N ASP A 13 8.50 11.45 -3.24
CA ASP A 13 7.81 11.90 -2.04
C ASP A 13 6.61 10.99 -1.77
N VAL A 14 6.61 10.37 -0.59
CA VAL A 14 5.53 9.49 -0.14
C VAL A 14 4.86 10.02 1.12
N GLY A 15 5.14 11.27 1.47
CA GLY A 15 4.54 11.88 2.65
C GLY A 15 3.03 12.01 2.54
N PRO A 16 2.37 12.45 3.63
CA PRO A 16 0.92 12.58 3.65
C PRO A 16 0.40 13.49 2.54
N LEU A 17 -0.70 13.07 1.93
CA LEU A 17 -1.38 13.84 0.89
C LEU A 17 -2.28 14.94 1.47
N GLY A 18 -2.72 14.77 2.72
CA GLY A 18 -3.57 15.73 3.39
C GLY A 18 -4.88 15.93 2.65
N SER A 19 -5.28 17.16 2.44
CA SER A 19 -6.55 17.49 1.80
C SER A 19 -6.63 17.07 0.33
N ARG A 20 -5.50 16.74 -0.31
CA ARG A 20 -5.49 16.26 -1.69
C ARG A 20 -5.89 14.79 -1.80
N LEU A 21 -5.92 14.05 -0.69
CA LEU A 21 -6.07 12.60 -0.71
C LEU A 21 -7.28 12.12 -1.50
N PRO A 22 -8.49 12.69 -1.35
CA PRO A 22 -9.65 12.15 -2.06
C PRO A 22 -9.55 12.24 -3.59
N GLY A 23 -8.73 13.15 -4.11
CA GLY A 23 -8.54 13.31 -5.54
C GLY A 23 -7.40 12.51 -6.12
N GLU A 24 -6.64 11.82 -5.26
CA GLU A 24 -5.48 11.05 -5.71
C GLU A 24 -5.87 9.60 -5.99
N LYS A 25 -5.06 8.93 -6.78
CA LYS A 25 -5.30 7.55 -7.19
C LYS A 25 -4.22 6.63 -6.68
N ILE A 26 -4.56 5.34 -6.59
CA ILE A 26 -3.58 4.30 -6.35
C ILE A 26 -2.60 4.30 -7.51
N VAL A 27 -1.31 4.29 -7.21
CA VAL A 27 -0.27 4.40 -8.24
C VAL A 27 0.94 3.54 -7.88
N ALA A 28 1.49 2.83 -8.88
CA ALA A 28 2.78 2.18 -8.73
C ALA A 28 3.87 3.25 -8.82
N LEU A 29 4.65 3.38 -7.75
CA LEU A 29 5.76 4.35 -7.72
C LEU A 29 6.92 3.87 -8.56
N PHE A 30 7.21 2.58 -8.53
CA PHE A 30 8.12 1.93 -9.47
C PHE A 30 7.90 0.42 -9.45
N LYS A 31 8.39 -0.23 -10.50
CA LYS A 31 8.41 -1.68 -10.59
C LYS A 31 9.70 -2.09 -11.28
N SER A 32 10.51 -2.87 -10.59
CA SER A 32 11.75 -3.41 -11.13
C SER A 32 11.63 -4.91 -11.34
N GLU A 33 12.74 -5.59 -11.56
CA GLU A 33 12.75 -7.05 -11.69
C GLU A 33 12.35 -7.75 -10.40
N HIS A 34 12.71 -7.18 -9.24
CA HIS A 34 12.55 -7.84 -7.95
C HIS A 34 11.63 -7.12 -6.97
N LEU A 35 11.25 -5.90 -7.25
CA LEU A 35 10.43 -5.10 -6.33
C LEU A 35 9.37 -4.31 -7.07
N GLU A 36 8.22 -4.19 -6.41
CA GLU A 36 7.20 -3.23 -6.81
C GLU A 36 6.78 -2.45 -5.58
N VAL A 37 6.69 -1.13 -5.69
CA VAL A 37 6.20 -0.28 -4.61
C VAL A 37 5.01 0.51 -5.10
N ILE A 38 3.90 0.38 -4.36
CA ILE A 38 2.62 0.98 -4.70
C ILE A 38 2.20 1.93 -3.58
N ARG A 39 1.72 3.10 -3.93
CA ARG A 39 1.02 3.94 -2.96
C ARG A 39 -0.47 3.66 -3.07
N LEU A 40 -1.04 3.12 -2.00
CA LEU A 40 -2.48 2.97 -1.86
C LEU A 40 -3.06 4.31 -1.42
N VAL A 41 -4.19 4.67 -2.02
CA VAL A 41 -4.99 5.82 -1.61
C VAL A 41 -6.41 5.34 -1.52
N LEU A 42 -6.99 5.38 -0.33
CA LEU A 42 -8.34 4.90 -0.10
C LEU A 42 -9.09 5.92 0.76
N THR A 43 -10.24 6.37 0.28
CA THR A 43 -11.11 7.17 1.13
C THR A 43 -11.85 6.27 2.12
N ALA A 44 -12.31 6.86 3.21
CA ALA A 44 -12.97 6.11 4.29
C ALA A 44 -14.05 5.17 3.75
N GLY A 45 -14.03 3.92 4.20
CA GLY A 45 -14.98 2.90 3.79
C GLY A 45 -14.64 2.16 2.50
N LYS A 46 -13.67 2.65 1.73
CA LYS A 46 -13.23 1.94 0.52
C LYS A 46 -12.35 0.77 0.89
N SER A 47 -12.39 -0.25 0.07
CA SER A 47 -11.64 -1.48 0.32
C SER A 47 -11.02 -2.03 -0.95
N LEU A 48 -9.96 -2.79 -0.75
CA LEU A 48 -9.41 -3.66 -1.79
C LEU A 48 -9.82 -5.08 -1.44
N PRO A 49 -10.36 -5.83 -2.41
CA PRO A 49 -10.80 -7.20 -2.12
C PRO A 49 -9.61 -8.09 -1.76
N PRO A 50 -9.87 -9.17 -0.99
CA PRO A 50 -8.79 -10.08 -0.63
C PRO A 50 -8.13 -10.69 -1.88
N HIS A 51 -6.81 -10.77 -1.85
CA HIS A 51 -6.01 -11.41 -2.88
C HIS A 51 -4.70 -11.88 -2.26
N LYS A 52 -3.90 -12.57 -3.04
CA LYS A 52 -2.58 -13.01 -2.59
C LYS A 52 -1.57 -12.88 -3.73
N VAL A 53 -0.32 -12.71 -3.33
CA VAL A 53 0.82 -12.68 -4.24
C VAL A 53 1.87 -13.66 -3.73
N PRO A 54 2.71 -14.24 -4.60
CA PRO A 54 3.68 -15.24 -4.15
C PRO A 54 4.77 -14.68 -3.23
N GLY A 55 5.16 -13.44 -3.40
CA GLY A 55 6.24 -12.84 -2.61
C GLY A 55 5.80 -12.24 -1.29
N GLU A 56 6.78 -11.92 -0.47
CA GLU A 56 6.54 -11.20 0.78
C GLU A 56 6.13 -9.76 0.49
N ILE A 57 5.35 -9.18 1.40
CA ILE A 57 4.96 -7.78 1.28
C ILE A 57 5.09 -7.06 2.62
N THR A 58 5.31 -5.75 2.54
CA THR A 58 5.14 -4.88 3.69
C THR A 58 4.08 -3.84 3.36
N VAL A 59 3.32 -3.44 4.38
CA VAL A 59 2.31 -2.38 4.27
C VAL A 59 2.62 -1.37 5.34
N GLN A 60 2.94 -0.14 4.94
CA GLN A 60 3.22 0.94 5.88
C GLN A 60 2.15 2.01 5.73
N CYS A 61 1.41 2.28 6.80
CA CYS A 61 0.44 3.36 6.80
C CYS A 61 1.16 4.71 6.89
N ILE A 62 0.82 5.62 5.99
CA ILE A 62 1.41 6.97 5.97
C ILE A 62 0.48 7.97 6.67
N GLU A 63 -0.81 7.86 6.42
CA GLU A 63 -1.81 8.74 7.03
C GLU A 63 -3.14 8.00 7.13
N GLY A 64 -4.00 8.45 8.05
CA GLY A 64 -5.27 7.80 8.30
C GLY A 64 -5.11 6.50 9.06
N ARG A 65 -6.06 5.59 8.87
CA ARG A 65 -6.04 4.26 9.49
C ARG A 65 -6.61 3.25 8.53
N ILE A 66 -5.95 2.11 8.46
CA ILE A 66 -6.40 1.00 7.62
C ILE A 66 -6.47 -0.28 8.43
N ASP A 67 -7.38 -1.16 8.03
CA ASP A 67 -7.48 -2.50 8.56
C ASP A 67 -7.02 -3.46 7.48
N VAL A 68 -5.90 -4.15 7.73
CA VAL A 68 -5.39 -5.18 6.83
C VAL A 68 -5.82 -6.52 7.39
N THR A 69 -6.69 -7.21 6.64
CA THR A 69 -7.11 -8.56 7.03
C THR A 69 -6.17 -9.56 6.37
N ALA A 70 -5.63 -10.47 7.18
CA ALA A 70 -4.73 -11.51 6.70
C ALA A 70 -4.93 -12.75 7.57
N GLU A 71 -5.06 -13.90 6.94
CA GLU A 71 -5.27 -15.18 7.63
C GLU A 71 -6.47 -15.14 8.58
N GLY A 72 -7.53 -14.44 8.18
CA GLY A 72 -8.75 -14.32 8.98
C GLY A 72 -8.63 -13.38 10.16
N ARG A 73 -7.56 -12.62 10.27
CA ARG A 73 -7.33 -11.68 11.37
C ARG A 73 -7.27 -10.25 10.88
N SER A 74 -7.78 -9.35 11.71
CA SER A 74 -7.77 -7.91 11.47
C SER A 74 -6.50 -7.31 12.07
N HIS A 75 -5.83 -6.47 11.29
CA HIS A 75 -4.62 -5.76 11.71
C HIS A 75 -4.81 -4.28 11.41
N VAL A 76 -5.23 -3.53 12.42
CA VAL A 76 -5.44 -2.08 12.27
C VAL A 76 -4.11 -1.37 12.48
N ILE A 77 -3.69 -0.60 11.48
CA ILE A 77 -2.46 0.20 11.57
C ILE A 77 -2.75 1.66 11.27
N GLY A 78 -2.03 2.53 11.95
CA GLY A 78 -2.10 3.97 11.79
C GLY A 78 -0.77 4.53 11.29
N PRO A 79 -0.66 5.88 11.22
CA PRO A 79 0.51 6.54 10.62
C PRO A 79 1.84 6.07 11.21
N GLY A 80 2.76 5.71 10.33
CA GLY A 80 4.10 5.26 10.72
C GLY A 80 4.21 3.79 11.09
N GLN A 81 3.09 3.06 11.18
CA GLN A 81 3.14 1.64 11.51
C GLN A 81 3.35 0.80 10.27
N LEU A 82 4.14 -0.24 10.41
CA LEU A 82 4.50 -1.16 9.34
C LEU A 82 4.02 -2.56 9.67
N LEU A 83 3.38 -3.21 8.70
CA LEU A 83 2.94 -4.60 8.81
C LEU A 83 3.70 -5.45 7.79
N TYR A 84 4.18 -6.60 8.22
CA TYR A 84 4.83 -7.57 7.36
C TYR A 84 3.92 -8.78 7.14
N LEU A 85 3.80 -9.23 5.91
CA LEU A 85 3.04 -10.43 5.55
C LEU A 85 3.91 -11.39 4.76
N SER A 86 3.81 -12.67 5.10
CA SER A 86 4.50 -13.74 4.38
C SER A 86 3.94 -13.87 2.96
N GLY A 87 4.74 -14.42 2.06
CA GLY A 87 4.29 -14.71 0.71
C GLY A 87 3.15 -15.72 0.70
N GLY A 88 2.24 -15.56 -0.24
CA GLY A 88 1.11 -16.47 -0.41
C GLY A 88 -0.06 -16.25 0.56
N VAL A 89 0.03 -15.27 1.44
CA VAL A 89 -1.04 -14.99 2.40
C VAL A 89 -2.14 -14.18 1.73
N THR A 90 -3.37 -14.66 1.81
CA THR A 90 -4.54 -13.91 1.34
C THR A 90 -4.77 -12.73 2.27
N HIS A 91 -4.86 -11.53 1.70
CA HIS A 91 -5.04 -10.32 2.47
C HIS A 91 -5.92 -9.32 1.74
N GLY A 92 -6.60 -8.48 2.51
CA GLY A 92 -7.41 -7.38 2.00
C GLY A 92 -7.19 -6.14 2.85
N VAL A 93 -7.64 -5.00 2.37
CA VAL A 93 -7.45 -3.71 3.04
C VAL A 93 -8.76 -2.94 3.03
N VAL A 94 -9.13 -2.37 4.18
CA VAL A 94 -10.27 -1.45 4.29
C VAL A 94 -9.76 -0.17 4.94
N ALA A 95 -10.09 0.98 4.35
CA ALA A 95 -9.77 2.25 4.97
C ALA A 95 -10.82 2.58 6.04
N LEU A 96 -10.37 2.78 7.25
CA LEU A 96 -11.24 3.21 8.37
C LEU A 96 -11.38 4.72 8.39
N GLU A 97 -10.41 5.42 7.83
CA GLU A 97 -10.39 6.87 7.59
C GLU A 97 -9.78 7.06 6.21
N ASP A 98 -9.87 8.27 5.67
CA ASP A 98 -9.12 8.59 4.45
C ASP A 98 -7.65 8.27 4.72
N ALA A 99 -7.06 7.42 3.90
CA ALA A 99 -5.75 6.85 4.21
C ALA A 99 -4.87 6.71 2.98
N SER A 100 -3.57 6.82 3.21
CA SER A 100 -2.57 6.40 2.22
C SER A 100 -1.56 5.48 2.88
N ALA A 101 -1.03 4.56 2.09
CA ALA A 101 -0.11 3.55 2.58
C ALA A 101 0.86 3.17 1.47
N LEU A 102 2.04 2.71 1.87
CA LEU A 102 3.02 2.15 0.94
C LEU A 102 2.97 0.63 1.03
N VAL A 103 2.83 0.00 -0.11
CA VAL A 103 2.90 -1.45 -0.21
C VAL A 103 4.14 -1.79 -1.00
N THR A 104 5.04 -2.54 -0.40
CA THR A 104 6.26 -3.03 -1.05
C THR A 104 6.12 -4.52 -1.28
N ILE A 105 6.26 -4.95 -2.51
CA ILE A 105 6.06 -6.34 -2.92
C ILE A 105 7.36 -6.88 -3.47
N ALA A 106 7.82 -8.00 -2.89
CA ALA A 106 8.92 -8.76 -3.45
C ALA A 106 8.39 -9.59 -4.62
N LEU A 107 8.92 -9.36 -5.81
CA LEU A 107 8.47 -10.07 -7.01
C LEU A 107 9.20 -11.40 -7.10
N VAL A 108 8.46 -12.49 -7.01
CA VAL A 108 8.98 -13.86 -7.07
C VAL A 108 8.61 -14.45 -8.41
N LYS A 109 9.60 -15.02 -9.08
CA LYS A 109 9.42 -15.65 -10.40
C LYS A 109 9.35 -17.15 -10.30
#